data_38b55231321fb438d2a795b3bbcc97e4
#
_entry.id   38b55231321fb438d2a795b3bbcc97e4
#
_cell.length_a   1.000
_cell.length_b   1.000
_cell.length_c   1.000
_cell.angle_alpha   90.00
_cell.angle_beta   90.00
_cell.angle_gamma   90.00
#
_symmetry.space_group_name_H-M   'P 1'
#
loop_
_entity.id
_entity.type
_entity.pdbx_description
1 polymer ?
#
loop_
_entity_poly.entity_id
_entity_poly.type
_entity_poly.pdbx_seq_one_letter_code
_entity_poly.pdbx_strand_id
1 'polypeptide(L)'
;KIANSHATITITNHFRPDYSSCHVVDYDTITNKALKMDTHQGYSSTSAWARGQAWGLYGYTMMYRETQNEKYLQQAINIAKFILHHPNLPEDKIPYWDFDAPNIPDEPRDASAGAIIASALLELGQYVNDDKLSKEYQSVAAQQLRTLSSDEYLAAPQTNGGFILKHSVGNKPRNSEVDAPLTYADYYYVEALLRYKTVSYTHLRAHETVLDLV
;
A
#
# COMPACT_ATOMS: atom_id res chain seq x y z
N LYS A 1 9.49 14.39 -17.39
CA LYS A 1 8.40 15.32 -17.72
C LYS A 1 7.04 14.63 -17.71
N ILE A 2 6.84 13.54 -18.50
CA ILE A 2 5.55 12.81 -18.59
C ILE A 2 5.09 12.30 -17.22
N ALA A 3 5.95 11.59 -16.46
CA ALA A 3 5.62 11.06 -15.15
C ALA A 3 5.16 12.16 -14.18
N ASN A 4 5.85 13.31 -14.14
CA ASN A 4 5.46 14.42 -13.27
C ASN A 4 4.10 15.02 -13.66
N SER A 5 3.83 15.16 -14.97
CA SER A 5 2.53 15.63 -15.46
C SER A 5 1.42 14.67 -15.04
N HIS A 6 1.62 13.38 -15.26
CA HIS A 6 0.67 12.33 -14.87
C HIS A 6 0.42 12.32 -13.36
N ALA A 7 1.47 12.27 -12.54
CA ALA A 7 1.34 12.26 -11.08
C ALA A 7 0.62 13.51 -10.54
N THR A 8 0.87 14.69 -11.12
CA THR A 8 0.19 15.92 -10.72
C THR A 8 -1.30 15.90 -11.05
N ILE A 9 -1.68 15.42 -12.25
CA ILE A 9 -3.07 15.28 -12.66
C ILE A 9 -3.78 14.24 -11.77
N THR A 10 -3.10 13.14 -11.46
CA THR A 10 -3.62 12.10 -10.56
C THR A 10 -3.91 12.65 -9.16
N ILE A 11 -3.01 13.44 -8.56
CA ILE A 11 -3.30 14.11 -7.28
C ILE A 11 -4.58 14.93 -7.34
N THR A 12 -4.73 15.69 -8.42
CA THR A 12 -5.84 16.64 -8.55
C THR A 12 -7.18 15.96 -8.75
N ASN A 13 -7.22 14.86 -9.51
CA ASN A 13 -8.47 14.29 -10.02
C ASN A 13 -8.81 12.92 -9.43
N HIS A 14 -7.83 12.17 -8.90
CA HIS A 14 -8.06 10.82 -8.39
C HIS A 14 -8.07 10.73 -6.85
N PHE A 15 -7.70 11.79 -6.13
CA PHE A 15 -7.75 11.80 -4.68
C PHE A 15 -8.83 12.76 -4.17
N ARG A 16 -9.59 12.27 -3.19
CA ARG A 16 -10.60 13.04 -2.48
C ARG A 16 -9.94 13.88 -1.36
N PRO A 17 -10.66 14.83 -0.74
CA PRO A 17 -10.10 15.67 0.33
C PRO A 17 -9.56 14.91 1.54
N ASP A 18 -10.05 13.69 1.78
CA ASP A 18 -9.58 12.78 2.84
C ASP A 18 -8.39 11.91 2.41
N TYR A 19 -7.89 12.09 1.19
CA TYR A 19 -6.83 11.29 0.56
C TYR A 19 -7.19 9.86 0.21
N SER A 20 -8.48 9.49 0.25
CA SER A 20 -8.95 8.29 -0.40
C SER A 20 -8.86 8.42 -1.91
N SER A 21 -8.49 7.34 -2.60
CA SER A 21 -8.36 7.34 -4.05
C SER A 21 -9.64 6.91 -4.75
N CYS A 22 -9.93 7.54 -5.89
CA CYS A 22 -10.89 7.05 -6.87
C CYS A 22 -10.14 6.17 -7.88
N HIS A 23 -10.69 4.99 -8.18
CA HIS A 23 -10.03 4.04 -9.05
C HIS A 23 -10.01 4.51 -10.51
N VAL A 24 -11.13 5.01 -11.02
CA VAL A 24 -11.30 5.43 -12.41
C VAL A 24 -11.79 6.86 -12.48
N VAL A 25 -11.20 7.66 -13.34
CA VAL A 25 -11.69 9.00 -13.68
C VAL A 25 -11.84 9.10 -15.20
N ASP A 26 -13.05 9.36 -15.64
CA ASP A 26 -13.33 9.64 -17.04
C ASP A 26 -13.03 11.11 -17.35
N TYR A 27 -12.40 11.36 -18.48
CA TYR A 27 -12.04 12.70 -18.93
C TYR A 27 -12.77 13.07 -20.23
N ASP A 28 -13.22 14.30 -20.32
CA ASP A 28 -13.69 14.89 -21.57
C ASP A 28 -12.51 15.03 -22.54
N THR A 29 -12.62 14.42 -23.71
CA THR A 29 -11.53 14.38 -24.71
C THR A 29 -11.30 15.72 -25.44
N ILE A 30 -12.22 16.68 -25.30
CA ILE A 30 -12.12 18.02 -25.91
C ILE A 30 -11.57 19.02 -24.90
N THR A 31 -12.14 19.01 -23.67
CA THR A 31 -11.80 20.00 -22.64
C THR A 31 -10.74 19.51 -21.65
N ASN A 32 -10.38 18.22 -21.66
CA ASN A 32 -9.50 17.54 -20.72
C ASN A 32 -9.94 17.65 -19.23
N LYS A 33 -11.22 17.95 -18.98
CA LYS A 33 -11.78 18.02 -17.63
C LYS A 33 -12.21 16.65 -17.16
N ALA A 34 -12.01 16.37 -15.87
CA ALA A 34 -12.61 15.21 -15.23
C ALA A 34 -14.13 15.31 -15.24
N LEU A 35 -14.80 14.27 -15.73
CA LEU A 35 -16.26 14.18 -15.87
C LEU A 35 -16.88 13.37 -14.76
N LYS A 36 -16.34 12.18 -14.50
CA LYS A 36 -16.93 11.19 -13.61
C LYS A 36 -15.84 10.42 -12.86
N MET A 37 -16.10 10.15 -11.60
CA MET A 37 -15.34 9.19 -10.81
C MET A 37 -16.10 7.86 -10.77
N ASP A 38 -15.37 6.75 -10.97
CA ASP A 38 -15.95 5.40 -10.98
C ASP A 38 -14.95 4.36 -10.43
N THR A 39 -15.37 3.11 -10.37
CA THR A 39 -14.50 1.98 -9.98
C THR A 39 -14.80 0.75 -10.83
N HIS A 40 -13.78 -0.07 -11.07
CA HIS A 40 -13.91 -1.40 -11.67
C HIS A 40 -13.63 -2.54 -10.70
N GLN A 41 -12.82 -2.29 -9.67
CA GLN A 41 -12.37 -3.31 -8.73
C GLN A 41 -12.73 -2.96 -7.28
N GLY A 42 -13.12 -1.72 -6.98
CA GLY A 42 -13.62 -1.30 -5.69
C GLY A 42 -15.11 -1.57 -5.51
N TYR A 43 -15.59 -1.38 -4.30
CA TYR A 43 -17.00 -1.60 -3.92
C TYR A 43 -17.94 -0.60 -4.58
N SER A 44 -17.57 0.69 -4.56
CA SER A 44 -18.39 1.76 -5.15
C SER A 44 -17.52 2.90 -5.66
N SER A 45 -18.12 3.84 -6.42
CA SER A 45 -17.44 5.06 -6.89
C SER A 45 -16.96 5.98 -5.76
N THR A 46 -17.50 5.82 -4.55
CA THR A 46 -17.15 6.60 -3.37
C THR A 46 -16.31 5.85 -2.35
N SER A 47 -16.15 4.53 -2.50
CA SER A 47 -15.37 3.70 -1.60
C SER A 47 -13.85 3.84 -1.84
N ALA A 48 -13.06 3.31 -0.92
CA ALA A 48 -11.62 3.26 -1.00
C ALA A 48 -11.13 1.82 -1.25
N TRP A 49 -10.96 1.45 -2.51
CA TRP A 49 -10.39 0.17 -2.91
C TRP A 49 -8.98 0.00 -2.36
N ALA A 50 -8.77 -1.03 -1.53
CA ALA A 50 -7.55 -1.15 -0.72
C ALA A 50 -6.27 -1.21 -1.55
N ARG A 51 -6.25 -1.99 -2.63
CA ARG A 51 -5.07 -2.07 -3.50
C ARG A 51 -4.86 -0.77 -4.28
N GLY A 52 -5.91 -0.02 -4.61
CA GLY A 52 -5.79 1.31 -5.19
C GLY A 52 -5.11 2.29 -4.23
N GLN A 53 -5.47 2.26 -2.94
CA GLN A 53 -4.79 3.03 -1.90
C GLN A 53 -3.32 2.60 -1.75
N ALA A 54 -3.05 1.30 -1.76
CA ALA A 54 -1.70 0.76 -1.70
C ALA A 54 -0.84 1.22 -2.89
N TRP A 55 -1.39 1.19 -4.12
CA TRP A 55 -0.72 1.71 -5.31
C TRP A 55 -0.44 3.21 -5.23
N GLY A 56 -1.39 3.98 -4.70
CA GLY A 56 -1.19 5.42 -4.46
C GLY A 56 -0.03 5.67 -3.50
N LEU A 57 -0.01 4.98 -2.36
CA LEU A 57 1.07 5.09 -1.37
C LEU A 57 2.43 4.73 -1.98
N TYR A 58 2.53 3.58 -2.64
CA TYR A 58 3.76 3.11 -3.27
C TYR A 58 4.22 4.06 -4.40
N GLY A 59 3.29 4.44 -5.27
CA GLY A 59 3.58 5.29 -6.42
C GLY A 59 4.09 6.68 -6.05
N TYR A 60 3.49 7.34 -5.05
CA TYR A 60 3.95 8.67 -4.61
C TYR A 60 5.24 8.61 -3.78
N THR A 61 5.48 7.53 -3.03
CA THR A 61 6.77 7.29 -2.40
C THR A 61 7.88 7.15 -3.45
N MET A 62 7.63 6.35 -4.50
CA MET A 62 8.55 6.22 -5.64
C MET A 62 8.74 7.55 -6.39
N MET A 63 7.67 8.30 -6.64
CA MET A 63 7.77 9.62 -7.28
C MET A 63 8.64 10.60 -6.48
N TYR A 64 8.55 10.58 -5.15
CA TYR A 64 9.45 11.36 -4.32
C TYR A 64 10.90 10.89 -4.44
N ARG A 65 11.17 9.58 -4.37
CA ARG A 65 12.51 9.02 -4.56
C ARG A 65 13.17 9.52 -5.84
N GLU A 66 12.44 9.50 -6.96
CA GLU A 66 12.97 9.83 -8.27
C GLU A 66 13.05 11.34 -8.55
N THR A 67 12.29 12.17 -7.84
CA THR A 67 12.16 13.59 -8.18
C THR A 67 12.57 14.53 -7.08
N GLN A 68 12.63 14.08 -5.84
CA GLN A 68 12.83 14.86 -4.61
C GLN A 68 11.82 16.02 -4.49
N ASN A 69 10.62 15.86 -5.04
CA ASN A 69 9.57 16.86 -4.99
C ASN A 69 8.71 16.64 -3.74
N GLU A 70 8.78 17.57 -2.80
CA GLU A 70 8.08 17.55 -1.52
C GLU A 70 6.55 17.36 -1.64
N LYS A 71 5.96 17.78 -2.76
CA LYS A 71 4.54 17.55 -3.02
C LYS A 71 4.20 16.06 -3.06
N TYR A 72 5.08 15.23 -3.60
CA TYR A 72 4.87 13.78 -3.66
C TYR A 72 5.12 13.11 -2.33
N LEU A 73 6.11 13.58 -1.55
CA LEU A 73 6.32 13.11 -0.18
C LEU A 73 5.08 13.40 0.68
N GLN A 74 4.58 14.62 0.64
CA GLN A 74 3.39 14.99 1.40
C GLN A 74 2.15 14.19 0.97
N GLN A 75 2.00 13.92 -0.33
CA GLN A 75 0.91 13.08 -0.83
C GLN A 75 1.03 11.64 -0.29
N ALA A 76 2.23 11.04 -0.31
CA ALA A 76 2.46 9.71 0.26
C ALA A 76 2.16 9.66 1.76
N ILE A 77 2.60 10.65 2.53
CA ILE A 77 2.31 10.79 3.97
C ILE A 77 0.81 10.85 4.23
N ASN A 78 0.07 11.63 3.45
CA ASN A 78 -1.37 11.77 3.61
C ASN A 78 -2.13 10.49 3.26
N ILE A 79 -1.70 9.78 2.22
CA ILE A 79 -2.27 8.46 1.88
C ILE A 79 -1.96 7.43 2.98
N ALA A 80 -0.71 7.40 3.49
CA ALA A 80 -0.35 6.55 4.61
C ALA A 80 -1.23 6.84 5.83
N LYS A 81 -1.43 8.11 6.17
CA LYS A 81 -2.32 8.52 7.26
C LYS A 81 -3.75 8.04 7.06
N PHE A 82 -4.31 8.16 5.86
CA PHE A 82 -5.64 7.62 5.54
C PHE A 82 -5.70 6.13 5.81
N ILE A 83 -4.76 5.36 5.26
CA ILE A 83 -4.73 3.89 5.40
C ILE A 83 -4.61 3.48 6.88
N LEU A 84 -3.61 4.03 7.59
CA LEU A 84 -3.24 3.57 8.93
C LEU A 84 -4.26 3.95 10.01
N HIS A 85 -5.02 5.02 9.80
CA HIS A 85 -6.05 5.48 10.73
C HIS A 85 -7.47 5.17 10.27
N HIS A 86 -7.63 4.40 9.17
CA HIS A 86 -8.97 4.01 8.73
C HIS A 86 -9.61 3.08 9.77
N PRO A 87 -10.86 3.34 10.19
CA PRO A 87 -11.51 2.58 11.25
C PRO A 87 -11.69 1.09 10.91
N ASN A 88 -11.73 0.76 9.63
CA ASN A 88 -11.88 -0.60 9.13
C ASN A 88 -10.51 -1.28 8.81
N LEU A 89 -9.38 -0.67 9.13
CA LEU A 89 -8.12 -1.38 9.05
C LEU A 89 -8.00 -2.34 10.22
N PRO A 90 -7.94 -3.67 9.99
CA PRO A 90 -7.88 -4.65 11.06
C PRO A 90 -6.61 -4.53 11.93
N GLU A 91 -6.63 -5.13 13.12
CA GLU A 91 -5.49 -5.10 14.05
C GLU A 91 -4.23 -5.71 13.43
N ASP A 92 -4.35 -6.78 12.66
CA ASP A 92 -3.25 -7.46 11.97
C ASP A 92 -2.66 -6.68 10.78
N LYS A 93 -3.27 -5.54 10.44
CA LYS A 93 -2.85 -4.59 9.39
C LYS A 93 -2.95 -5.09 7.96
N ILE A 94 -3.60 -6.24 7.71
CA ILE A 94 -3.94 -6.64 6.34
C ILE A 94 -5.34 -6.11 6.02
N PRO A 95 -5.51 -5.24 5.02
CA PRO A 95 -6.81 -4.63 4.74
C PRO A 95 -7.80 -5.63 4.14
N TYR A 96 -9.08 -5.34 4.28
CA TYR A 96 -10.10 -5.91 3.42
C TYR A 96 -9.88 -5.44 1.98
N TRP A 97 -10.50 -6.11 1.00
CA TRP A 97 -10.37 -5.78 -0.42
C TRP A 97 -10.79 -4.34 -0.76
N ASP A 98 -11.69 -3.77 0.06
CA ASP A 98 -12.10 -2.38 0.03
C ASP A 98 -12.33 -1.91 1.48
N PHE A 99 -11.90 -0.71 1.82
CA PHE A 99 -12.03 -0.17 3.18
C PHE A 99 -13.48 0.08 3.59
N ASP A 100 -14.36 0.25 2.60
CA ASP A 100 -15.79 0.49 2.78
C ASP A 100 -16.64 -0.72 2.34
N ALA A 101 -16.06 -1.92 2.30
CA ALA A 101 -16.78 -3.13 1.94
C ALA A 101 -17.98 -3.35 2.87
N PRO A 102 -19.15 -3.81 2.33
CA PRO A 102 -20.43 -3.67 3.03
C PRO A 102 -20.60 -4.62 4.22
N ASN A 103 -19.89 -5.75 4.23
CA ASN A 103 -20.08 -6.80 5.24
C ASN A 103 -18.86 -6.98 6.14
N ILE A 104 -18.04 -5.95 6.36
CA ILE A 104 -16.95 -6.00 7.33
C ILE A 104 -17.55 -6.36 8.73
N PRO A 105 -16.97 -7.36 9.46
CA PRO A 105 -15.69 -8.01 9.25
C PRO A 105 -15.69 -9.27 8.36
N ASP A 106 -16.82 -9.67 7.77
CA ASP A 106 -16.95 -10.92 7.01
C ASP A 106 -16.62 -10.76 5.50
N GLU A 107 -15.70 -9.86 5.20
CA GLU A 107 -15.21 -9.60 3.84
C GLU A 107 -13.82 -10.20 3.58
N PRO A 108 -13.50 -10.59 2.33
CA PRO A 108 -12.17 -11.07 1.98
C PRO A 108 -11.06 -10.05 2.28
N ARG A 109 -9.95 -10.56 2.78
CA ARG A 109 -8.72 -9.80 3.01
C ARG A 109 -7.92 -9.73 1.71
N ASP A 110 -7.15 -8.68 1.53
CA ASP A 110 -6.27 -8.55 0.35
C ASP A 110 -4.79 -8.54 0.78
N ALA A 111 -4.18 -9.72 0.78
CA ALA A 111 -2.75 -9.89 1.07
C ALA A 111 -1.88 -9.06 0.12
N SER A 112 -2.30 -8.88 -1.13
CA SER A 112 -1.55 -8.08 -2.10
C SER A 112 -1.49 -6.61 -1.69
N ALA A 113 -2.60 -6.04 -1.23
CA ALA A 113 -2.62 -4.67 -0.70
C ALA A 113 -1.75 -4.54 0.55
N GLY A 114 -1.80 -5.52 1.47
CA GLY A 114 -0.94 -5.56 2.66
C GLY A 114 0.55 -5.56 2.30
N ALA A 115 0.95 -6.40 1.34
CA ALA A 115 2.34 -6.49 0.88
C ALA A 115 2.85 -5.18 0.24
N ILE A 116 2.03 -4.55 -0.62
CA ILE A 116 2.36 -3.28 -1.26
C ILE A 116 2.49 -2.17 -0.21
N ILE A 117 1.56 -2.10 0.75
CA ILE A 117 1.59 -1.11 1.84
C ILE A 117 2.87 -1.30 2.68
N ALA A 118 3.19 -2.53 3.09
CA ALA A 118 4.40 -2.81 3.86
C ALA A 118 5.67 -2.35 3.14
N SER A 119 5.80 -2.67 1.85
CA SER A 119 6.92 -2.25 1.04
C SER A 119 7.03 -0.72 0.94
N ALA A 120 5.91 -0.05 0.70
CA ALA A 120 5.85 1.41 0.61
C ALA A 120 6.18 2.11 1.93
N LEU A 121 5.66 1.63 3.06
CA LEU A 121 5.91 2.21 4.38
C LEU A 121 7.38 2.10 4.80
N LEU A 122 8.04 0.98 4.50
CA LEU A 122 9.48 0.79 4.77
C LEU A 122 10.36 1.77 3.98
N GLU A 123 9.95 2.11 2.77
CA GLU A 123 10.65 3.12 1.98
C GLU A 123 10.30 4.54 2.45
N LEU A 124 9.01 4.86 2.61
CA LEU A 124 8.54 6.17 3.04
C LEU A 124 9.13 6.59 4.39
N GLY A 125 9.26 5.63 5.32
CA GLY A 125 9.85 5.85 6.64
C GLY A 125 11.30 6.35 6.61
N GLN A 126 12.02 6.17 5.50
CA GLN A 126 13.38 6.66 5.31
C GLN A 126 13.41 8.13 4.85
N TYR A 127 12.29 8.66 4.35
CA TYR A 127 12.21 10.00 3.79
C TYR A 127 11.57 11.02 4.72
N VAL A 128 10.80 10.57 5.71
CA VAL A 128 10.17 11.48 6.67
C VAL A 128 11.18 11.96 7.71
N ASN A 129 11.16 13.26 8.01
CA ASN A 129 12.05 13.89 9.02
C ASN A 129 11.50 13.78 10.46
N ASP A 130 10.37 13.10 10.65
CA ASP A 130 9.73 12.87 11.95
C ASP A 130 10.03 11.45 12.42
N ASP A 131 10.88 11.30 13.43
CA ASP A 131 11.27 10.02 14.01
C ASP A 131 10.10 9.20 14.52
N LYS A 132 9.06 9.84 15.05
CA LYS A 132 7.87 9.16 15.55
C LYS A 132 7.09 8.54 14.38
N LEU A 133 6.91 9.31 13.32
CA LEU A 133 6.21 8.87 12.11
C LEU A 133 7.00 7.76 11.40
N SER A 134 8.34 7.91 11.29
CA SER A 134 9.21 6.85 10.75
C SER A 134 9.09 5.54 11.51
N LYS A 135 9.12 5.59 12.85
CA LYS A 135 8.95 4.41 13.71
C LYS A 135 7.56 3.79 13.59
N GLU A 136 6.51 4.59 13.47
CA GLU A 136 5.15 4.12 13.22
C GLU A 136 5.09 3.31 11.91
N TYR A 137 5.61 3.86 10.81
CA TYR A 137 5.62 3.18 9.52
C TYR A 137 6.40 1.86 9.56
N GLN A 138 7.58 1.85 10.17
CA GLN A 138 8.37 0.64 10.35
C GLN A 138 7.67 -0.41 11.21
N SER A 139 7.00 0.01 12.29
CA SER A 139 6.26 -0.87 13.19
C SER A 139 5.07 -1.53 12.49
N VAL A 140 4.29 -0.74 11.74
CA VAL A 140 3.14 -1.26 10.98
C VAL A 140 3.60 -2.21 9.88
N ALA A 141 4.62 -1.84 9.11
CA ALA A 141 5.17 -2.71 8.07
C ALA A 141 5.71 -4.02 8.65
N ALA A 142 6.42 -3.97 9.78
CA ALA A 142 6.88 -5.17 10.47
C ALA A 142 5.71 -6.06 10.94
N GLN A 143 4.60 -5.47 11.39
CA GLN A 143 3.41 -6.21 11.76
C GLN A 143 2.76 -6.86 10.54
N GLN A 144 2.59 -6.13 9.42
CA GLN A 144 2.09 -6.68 8.16
C GLN A 144 2.94 -7.85 7.68
N LEU A 145 4.26 -7.71 7.71
CA LEU A 145 5.17 -8.80 7.32
C LEU A 145 5.05 -10.01 8.24
N ARG A 146 4.91 -9.84 9.56
CA ARG A 146 4.66 -10.96 10.48
C ARG A 146 3.35 -11.67 10.16
N THR A 147 2.28 -10.92 9.90
CA THR A 147 0.97 -11.48 9.51
C THR A 147 1.08 -12.24 8.19
N LEU A 148 1.67 -11.64 7.16
CA LEU A 148 1.84 -12.28 5.85
C LEU A 148 2.76 -13.51 5.89
N SER A 149 3.66 -13.59 6.90
CA SER A 149 4.54 -14.75 7.12
C SER A 149 3.91 -15.83 8.01
N SER A 150 2.68 -15.65 8.47
CA SER A 150 1.97 -16.67 9.25
C SER A 150 1.40 -17.78 8.37
N ASP A 151 1.07 -18.92 8.98
CA ASP A 151 0.44 -20.05 8.29
C ASP A 151 -0.91 -19.69 7.65
N GLU A 152 -1.55 -18.61 8.09
CA GLU A 152 -2.77 -18.10 7.49
C GLU A 152 -2.53 -17.59 6.07
N TYR A 153 -1.47 -16.80 5.85
CA TYR A 153 -1.19 -16.15 4.56
C TYR A 153 -0.07 -16.81 3.77
N LEU A 154 0.91 -17.41 4.42
CA LEU A 154 2.03 -18.07 3.77
C LEU A 154 1.61 -19.47 3.30
N ALA A 155 1.82 -19.78 2.04
CA ALA A 155 1.54 -21.11 1.49
C ALA A 155 2.62 -22.11 1.91
N ALA A 156 2.21 -23.34 2.22
CA ALA A 156 3.16 -24.43 2.41
C ALA A 156 3.95 -24.70 1.11
N PRO A 157 5.22 -25.10 1.19
CA PRO A 157 6.02 -25.42 0.00
C PRO A 157 5.33 -26.39 -0.94
N GLN A 158 5.41 -26.12 -2.25
CA GLN A 158 4.81 -26.94 -3.33
C GLN A 158 3.26 -26.97 -3.33
N THR A 159 2.63 -26.06 -2.61
CA THR A 159 1.17 -25.84 -2.67
C THR A 159 0.83 -24.53 -3.38
N ASN A 160 -0.44 -24.14 -3.40
CA ASN A 160 -0.92 -22.84 -3.91
C ASN A 160 -0.45 -22.50 -5.34
N GLY A 161 -0.25 -23.51 -6.20
CA GLY A 161 0.22 -23.31 -7.58
C GLY A 161 1.65 -22.76 -7.69
N GLY A 162 2.44 -22.81 -6.61
CA GLY A 162 3.80 -22.26 -6.53
C GLY A 162 3.87 -20.81 -6.08
N PHE A 163 2.75 -20.16 -5.80
CA PHE A 163 2.70 -18.81 -5.23
C PHE A 163 3.02 -18.83 -3.72
N ILE A 164 3.64 -17.75 -3.25
CA ILE A 164 4.07 -17.60 -1.85
C ILE A 164 2.90 -17.23 -0.94
N LEU A 165 2.09 -16.24 -1.36
CA LEU A 165 0.98 -15.74 -0.56
C LEU A 165 -0.37 -16.28 -1.02
N LYS A 166 -1.22 -16.51 -0.04
CA LYS A 166 -2.66 -16.81 -0.18
C LYS A 166 -3.49 -15.52 0.02
N HIS A 167 -4.80 -15.62 -0.16
CA HIS A 167 -5.80 -14.64 0.31
C HIS A 167 -5.65 -13.23 -0.28
N SER A 168 -5.43 -13.13 -1.59
CA SER A 168 -5.53 -11.86 -2.31
C SER A 168 -6.86 -11.74 -3.06
N VAL A 169 -7.22 -10.49 -3.43
CA VAL A 169 -8.45 -10.20 -4.17
C VAL A 169 -8.16 -9.43 -5.44
N GLY A 170 -8.29 -10.08 -6.60
CA GLY A 170 -8.11 -9.44 -7.91
C GLY A 170 -9.24 -8.49 -8.26
N ASN A 171 -10.47 -9.01 -8.43
CA ASN A 171 -11.64 -8.22 -8.81
C ASN A 171 -12.92 -8.78 -8.18
N LYS A 172 -13.25 -8.35 -6.97
CA LYS A 172 -14.43 -8.80 -6.22
C LYS A 172 -15.75 -8.51 -6.96
N PRO A 173 -15.98 -7.30 -7.53
CA PRO A 173 -17.22 -7.01 -8.25
C PRO A 173 -17.51 -7.95 -9.43
N ARG A 174 -16.47 -8.49 -10.06
CA ARG A 174 -16.60 -9.44 -11.16
C ARG A 174 -16.46 -10.89 -10.73
N ASN A 175 -16.35 -11.14 -9.44
CA ASN A 175 -16.10 -12.46 -8.87
C ASN A 175 -14.90 -13.19 -9.54
N SER A 176 -13.85 -12.44 -9.85
CA SER A 176 -12.63 -12.92 -10.49
C SER A 176 -11.45 -12.79 -9.53
N GLU A 177 -10.69 -13.87 -9.34
CA GLU A 177 -9.53 -13.91 -8.45
C GLU A 177 -9.88 -13.44 -7.03
N VAL A 178 -10.99 -13.92 -6.47
CA VAL A 178 -11.40 -13.68 -5.09
C VAL A 178 -10.83 -14.78 -4.22
N ASP A 179 -10.12 -14.39 -3.16
CA ASP A 179 -9.40 -15.33 -2.29
C ASP A 179 -8.41 -16.20 -3.10
N ALA A 180 -7.58 -15.56 -3.91
CA ALA A 180 -6.68 -16.20 -4.86
C ALA A 180 -5.23 -15.72 -4.69
N PRO A 181 -4.23 -16.52 -5.08
CA PRO A 181 -2.85 -16.06 -5.15
C PRO A 181 -2.65 -15.10 -6.32
N LEU A 182 -1.81 -14.06 -6.13
CA LEU A 182 -1.52 -13.08 -7.16
C LEU A 182 -0.01 -12.83 -7.26
N THR A 183 0.53 -12.81 -8.46
CA THR A 183 1.98 -12.65 -8.71
C THR A 183 2.56 -11.39 -8.07
N TYR A 184 1.83 -10.27 -8.12
CA TYR A 184 2.30 -9.03 -7.52
C TYR A 184 2.22 -9.05 -5.98
N ALA A 185 1.37 -9.86 -5.37
CA ALA A 185 1.40 -10.07 -3.93
C ALA A 185 2.74 -10.65 -3.50
N ASP A 186 3.21 -11.69 -4.19
CA ASP A 186 4.51 -12.32 -3.94
C ASP A 186 5.66 -11.35 -4.18
N TYR A 187 5.62 -10.61 -5.29
CA TYR A 187 6.66 -9.63 -5.62
C TYR A 187 6.83 -8.60 -4.49
N TYR A 188 5.75 -7.94 -4.09
CA TYR A 188 5.83 -6.90 -3.07
C TYR A 188 6.09 -7.44 -1.66
N TYR A 189 5.67 -8.66 -1.38
CA TYR A 189 6.05 -9.34 -0.14
C TYR A 189 7.57 -9.56 -0.05
N VAL A 190 8.18 -10.10 -1.10
CA VAL A 190 9.64 -10.31 -1.16
C VAL A 190 10.38 -8.97 -1.14
N GLU A 191 9.90 -7.96 -1.87
CA GLU A 191 10.48 -6.61 -1.83
C GLU A 191 10.41 -6.01 -0.42
N ALA A 192 9.27 -6.14 0.27
CA ALA A 192 9.12 -5.65 1.64
C ALA A 192 10.05 -6.36 2.62
N LEU A 193 10.24 -7.67 2.50
CA LEU A 193 11.21 -8.43 3.31
C LEU A 193 12.65 -7.93 3.09
N LEU A 194 13.04 -7.66 1.84
CA LEU A 194 14.36 -7.12 1.52
C LEU A 194 14.55 -5.72 2.09
N ARG A 195 13.56 -4.85 1.97
CA ARG A 195 13.57 -3.50 2.56
C ARG A 195 13.63 -3.56 4.09
N TYR A 196 12.84 -4.44 4.71
CA TYR A 196 12.85 -4.62 6.16
C TYR A 196 14.21 -5.08 6.68
N LYS A 197 14.83 -6.05 6.00
CA LYS A 197 16.19 -6.51 6.32
C LYS A 197 17.18 -5.35 6.28
N THR A 198 17.14 -4.50 5.26
CA THR A 198 18.05 -3.36 5.10
C THR A 198 17.88 -2.35 6.23
N VAL A 199 16.62 -1.97 6.56
CA VAL A 199 16.32 -1.02 7.64
C VAL A 199 16.76 -1.57 9.00
N SER A 200 16.47 -2.85 9.29
CA SER A 200 16.85 -3.50 10.55
C SER A 200 18.38 -3.58 10.73
N TYR A 201 19.12 -3.87 9.66
CA TYR A 201 20.58 -3.93 9.70
C TYR A 201 21.22 -2.55 9.97
N THR A 202 20.62 -1.49 9.43
CA THR A 202 21.12 -0.11 9.65
C THR A 202 20.94 0.28 11.11
N HIS A 203 19.84 -0.11 11.75
CA HIS A 203 19.61 0.17 13.16
C HIS A 203 20.54 -0.64 14.08
N LEU A 204 20.82 -1.91 13.79
CA LEU A 204 21.76 -2.72 14.56
C LEU A 204 23.18 -2.15 14.52
N ARG A 205 23.69 -1.77 13.33
CA ARG A 205 25.00 -1.14 13.19
C ARG A 205 25.12 0.22 13.88
N ALA A 206 24.05 1.01 13.90
CA ALA A 206 24.03 2.28 14.62
C ALA A 206 24.16 2.08 16.15
N HIS A 207 23.67 0.97 16.70
CA HIS A 207 23.86 0.60 18.10
C HIS A 207 25.24 -0.01 18.38
N GLU A 208 25.81 -0.80 17.46
CA GLU A 208 27.15 -1.38 17.61
C GLU A 208 28.25 -0.31 17.57
N THR A 209 28.14 0.70 16.71
CA THR A 209 29.12 1.81 16.65
C THR A 209 29.14 2.70 17.90
N VAL A 210 28.12 2.68 18.73
CA VAL A 210 28.10 3.38 20.04
C VAL A 210 28.77 2.55 21.13
N LEU A 211 28.77 1.23 21.02
CA LEU A 211 29.43 0.33 21.98
C LEU A 211 30.97 0.23 21.76
N ASP A 212 31.44 0.49 20.55
CA ASP A 212 32.89 0.50 20.23
C ASP A 212 33.61 1.81 20.61
N LEU A 213 32.86 2.80 21.15
CA LEU A 213 33.41 4.10 21.59
C LEU A 213 33.43 4.27 23.13
N VAL A 214 33.16 3.22 23.88
CA VAL A 214 33.33 3.15 25.34
C VAL A 214 34.24 1.99 25.69
#